data_cc0e01ef64b5b20606b4e90a0fb0b12e
#
_entry.id   cc0e01ef64b5b20606b4e90a0fb0b12e
#
_cell.length_a   1.000
_cell.length_b   1.000
_cell.length_c   1.000
_cell.angle_alpha   90.00
_cell.angle_beta   90.00
_cell.angle_gamma   90.00
#
_symmetry.space_group_name_H-M   'P 1'
#
loop_
_entity.id
_entity.type
_entity.pdbx_description
1 polymer ?
#
loop_
_entity_poly.entity_id
_entity_poly.type
_entity_poly.pdbx_seq_one_letter_code
_entity_poly.pdbx_strand_id
1 'polypeptide(L)'
;MEYGFIFDMDGVVIDSNPYHKIAWGKFLKGKRIPCDDLFFDNVLSGRTGPTSLKIIFGDDLPEALLEEYLAEVDKNYQNILRQSEDIKAIAGLYEFLDSIRVNGHRLGLATSAPPLNIELGLDKLKLEGIFEVVIGKVDVVHGKPHPEVYLTMLERLGLPREKCIVFEDSLAGIQSALSAGMPVVGIASGHSKEVLLEEGVSLAVDDFTDLSLEQVTSLINKS
;
A
#
# COMPACT_ATOMS: atom_id res chain seq x y z
N MET A 1 2.54 -0.78 -27.17
CA MET A 1 1.22 -0.48 -26.54
C MET A 1 1.53 0.06 -25.16
N GLU A 2 0.85 1.12 -24.71
CA GLU A 2 1.08 1.77 -23.41
C GLU A 2 0.19 1.12 -22.35
N TYR A 3 0.76 0.78 -21.20
CA TYR A 3 0.08 0.21 -20.03
C TYR A 3 0.30 1.08 -18.79
N GLY A 4 -0.61 0.98 -17.82
CA GLY A 4 -0.52 1.60 -16.48
C GLY A 4 -0.15 0.58 -15.41
N PHE A 5 0.90 0.85 -14.68
CA PHE A 5 1.36 0.06 -13.54
C PHE A 5 1.13 0.88 -12.27
N ILE A 6 0.22 0.43 -11.43
CA ILE A 6 -0.26 1.15 -10.27
C ILE A 6 0.19 0.42 -9.01
N PHE A 7 0.94 1.11 -8.17
CA PHE A 7 1.54 0.53 -6.96
C PHE A 7 0.84 1.08 -5.72
N ASP A 8 0.52 0.21 -4.77
CA ASP A 8 0.38 0.67 -3.39
C ASP A 8 1.74 1.08 -2.85
N MET A 9 1.76 1.77 -1.72
CA MET A 9 3.00 2.27 -1.13
C MET A 9 3.55 1.33 -0.06
N ASP A 10 2.77 1.13 1.00
CA ASP A 10 3.19 0.39 2.19
C ASP A 10 3.18 -1.12 1.92
N GLY A 11 4.30 -1.80 2.12
CA GLY A 11 4.42 -3.23 1.81
C GLY A 11 4.58 -3.56 0.32
N VAL A 12 4.52 -2.57 -0.58
CA VAL A 12 4.72 -2.74 -2.03
C VAL A 12 5.92 -1.93 -2.54
N VAL A 13 5.93 -0.63 -2.34
CA VAL A 13 7.05 0.25 -2.70
C VAL A 13 8.07 0.31 -1.57
N ILE A 14 7.60 0.49 -0.35
CA ILE A 14 8.42 0.59 0.85
C ILE A 14 8.19 -0.62 1.76
N ASP A 15 9.26 -1.24 2.25
CA ASP A 15 9.20 -2.25 3.30
C ASP A 15 8.91 -1.56 4.65
N SER A 16 7.66 -1.12 4.81
CA SER A 16 7.20 -0.26 5.91
C SER A 16 6.66 -1.03 7.12
N ASN A 17 6.32 -2.31 6.98
CA ASN A 17 5.71 -3.12 8.03
C ASN A 17 6.49 -3.09 9.37
N PRO A 18 7.84 -3.18 9.42
CA PRO A 18 8.60 -3.07 10.66
C PRO A 18 8.44 -1.72 11.35
N TYR A 19 8.33 -0.64 10.57
CA TYR A 19 8.21 0.73 11.10
C TYR A 19 6.79 1.02 11.59
N HIS A 20 5.77 0.52 10.92
CA HIS A 20 4.39 0.55 11.40
C HIS A 20 4.25 -0.20 12.72
N LYS A 21 4.88 -1.37 12.85
CA LYS A 21 4.91 -2.12 14.11
C LYS A 21 5.47 -1.30 15.28
N ILE A 22 6.58 -0.60 15.06
CA ILE A 22 7.19 0.29 16.07
C ILE A 22 6.26 1.48 16.37
N ALA A 23 5.63 2.09 15.36
CA ALA A 23 4.74 3.24 15.53
C ALA A 23 3.50 2.89 16.36
N TRP A 24 2.85 1.78 16.04
CA TRP A 24 1.73 1.24 16.81
C TRP A 24 2.13 0.82 18.21
N GLY A 25 3.29 0.17 18.38
CA GLY A 25 3.82 -0.20 19.68
C GLY A 25 4.03 1.01 20.60
N LYS A 26 4.56 2.13 20.06
CA LYS A 26 4.71 3.40 20.79
C LYS A 26 3.35 3.98 21.19
N PHE A 27 2.38 4.01 20.28
CA PHE A 27 1.03 4.48 20.53
C PHE A 27 0.33 3.67 21.64
N LEU A 28 0.32 2.35 21.51
CA LEU A 28 -0.34 1.45 22.48
C LEU A 28 0.33 1.51 23.85
N LYS A 29 1.65 1.61 23.90
CA LYS A 29 2.38 1.84 25.15
C LYS A 29 1.95 3.13 25.83
N GLY A 30 1.74 4.22 25.08
CA GLY A 30 1.19 5.48 25.59
C GLY A 30 -0.21 5.34 26.19
N LYS A 31 -1.03 4.44 25.64
CA LYS A 31 -2.38 4.09 26.13
C LYS A 31 -2.35 2.99 27.23
N ARG A 32 -1.17 2.50 27.62
CA ARG A 32 -0.97 1.40 28.59
C ARG A 32 -1.57 0.06 28.15
N ILE A 33 -1.62 -0.18 26.84
CA ILE A 33 -2.10 -1.42 26.22
C ILE A 33 -0.86 -2.26 25.84
N PRO A 34 -0.73 -3.51 26.32
CA PRO A 34 0.34 -4.41 25.90
C PRO A 34 0.24 -4.70 24.40
N CYS A 35 1.38 -4.69 23.72
CA CYS A 35 1.49 -5.01 22.31
C CYS A 35 2.74 -5.88 22.12
N ASP A 36 2.56 -7.19 22.13
CA ASP A 36 3.57 -8.16 21.73
C ASP A 36 3.40 -8.51 20.23
N ASP A 37 4.26 -9.37 19.74
CA ASP A 37 4.23 -9.79 18.33
C ASP A 37 2.91 -10.48 17.96
N LEU A 38 2.41 -11.32 18.84
CA LEU A 38 1.14 -12.03 18.62
C LEU A 38 -0.05 -11.06 18.56
N PHE A 39 -0.07 -10.04 19.42
CA PHE A 39 -1.09 -8.99 19.37
C PHE A 39 -1.00 -8.21 18.07
N PHE A 40 0.22 -7.82 17.65
CA PHE A 40 0.41 -7.11 16.39
C PHE A 40 -0.13 -7.94 15.21
N ASP A 41 0.28 -9.19 15.09
CA ASP A 41 -0.12 -10.06 13.98
C ASP A 41 -1.63 -10.31 13.94
N ASN A 42 -2.28 -10.49 15.10
CA ASN A 42 -3.73 -10.79 15.15
C ASN A 42 -4.62 -9.55 15.05
N VAL A 43 -4.15 -8.36 15.46
CA VAL A 43 -5.01 -7.18 15.63
C VAL A 43 -4.68 -6.07 14.63
N LEU A 44 -3.42 -5.93 14.24
CA LEU A 44 -2.94 -4.79 13.47
C LEU A 44 -2.54 -5.15 12.04
N SER A 45 -1.82 -6.27 11.88
CA SER A 45 -1.27 -6.67 10.58
C SER A 45 -2.37 -6.85 9.54
N GLY A 46 -2.15 -6.30 8.34
CA GLY A 46 -3.06 -6.42 7.20
C GLY A 46 -4.41 -5.69 7.35
N ARG A 47 -4.59 -4.87 8.39
CA ARG A 47 -5.83 -4.11 8.63
C ARG A 47 -5.62 -2.62 8.45
N THR A 48 -6.71 -1.91 8.12
CA THR A 48 -6.69 -0.45 8.12
C THR A 48 -6.60 0.10 9.54
N GLY A 49 -5.98 1.27 9.71
CA GLY A 49 -5.87 1.93 11.02
C GLY A 49 -7.22 2.10 11.73
N PRO A 50 -8.30 2.58 11.05
CA PRO A 50 -9.63 2.66 11.67
C PRO A 50 -10.16 1.32 12.16
N THR A 51 -10.00 0.25 11.39
CA THR A 51 -10.43 -1.10 11.78
C THR A 51 -9.68 -1.57 13.04
N SER A 52 -8.36 -1.39 13.06
CA SER A 52 -7.52 -1.75 14.21
C SER A 52 -7.92 -0.99 15.48
N LEU A 53 -8.18 0.32 15.37
CA LEU A 53 -8.61 1.12 16.52
C LEU A 53 -9.98 0.69 17.05
N LYS A 54 -10.94 0.37 16.18
CA LYS A 54 -12.25 -0.15 16.60
C LYS A 54 -12.14 -1.51 17.31
N ILE A 55 -11.27 -2.39 16.82
CA ILE A 55 -11.01 -3.67 17.51
C ILE A 55 -10.43 -3.43 18.91
N ILE A 56 -9.53 -2.46 19.07
CA ILE A 56 -8.83 -2.20 20.34
C ILE A 56 -9.70 -1.43 21.33
N PHE A 57 -10.45 -0.43 20.87
CA PHE A 57 -11.17 0.51 21.74
C PHE A 57 -12.70 0.36 21.71
N GLY A 58 -13.23 -0.50 20.83
CA GLY A 58 -14.66 -0.72 20.63
C GLY A 58 -15.20 -0.03 19.38
N ASP A 59 -16.30 -0.59 18.83
CA ASP A 59 -16.95 -0.09 17.62
C ASP A 59 -17.60 1.31 17.82
N ASP A 60 -17.89 1.67 19.07
CA ASP A 60 -18.47 2.93 19.50
C ASP A 60 -17.44 4.04 19.74
N LEU A 61 -16.16 3.83 19.35
CA LEU A 61 -15.10 4.85 19.44
C LEU A 61 -15.54 6.11 18.67
N PRO A 62 -15.66 7.27 19.37
CA PRO A 62 -16.05 8.52 18.71
C PRO A 62 -15.13 8.89 17.57
N GLU A 63 -15.68 9.38 16.45
CA GLU A 63 -14.94 9.71 15.23
C GLU A 63 -13.79 10.69 15.50
N ALA A 64 -14.03 11.73 16.31
CA ALA A 64 -12.97 12.68 16.67
C ALA A 64 -11.80 12.03 17.40
N LEU A 65 -12.06 11.02 18.23
CA LEU A 65 -11.01 10.28 18.97
C LEU A 65 -10.29 9.28 18.06
N LEU A 66 -11.02 8.68 17.12
CA LEU A 66 -10.44 7.82 16.09
C LEU A 66 -9.44 8.61 15.24
N GLU A 67 -9.83 9.81 14.77
CA GLU A 67 -8.93 10.69 14.01
C GLU A 67 -7.70 11.14 14.83
N GLU A 68 -7.91 11.50 16.09
CA GLU A 68 -6.81 11.87 17.01
C GLU A 68 -5.80 10.70 17.16
N TYR A 69 -6.29 9.49 17.36
CA TYR A 69 -5.45 8.31 17.54
C TYR A 69 -4.70 7.93 16.26
N LEU A 70 -5.36 8.01 15.11
CA LEU A 70 -4.69 7.84 13.81
C LEU A 70 -3.58 8.86 13.61
N ALA A 71 -3.84 10.13 13.92
CA ALA A 71 -2.84 11.19 13.80
C ALA A 71 -1.64 10.95 14.75
N GLU A 72 -1.87 10.39 15.96
CA GLU A 72 -0.80 10.03 16.89
C GLU A 72 0.06 8.87 16.34
N VAL A 73 -0.56 7.85 15.75
CA VAL A 73 0.15 6.74 15.09
C VAL A 73 0.95 7.25 13.90
N ASP A 74 0.35 8.07 13.03
CA ASP A 74 1.02 8.67 11.88
C ASP A 74 2.22 9.52 12.30
N LYS A 75 2.08 10.33 13.35
CA LYS A 75 3.18 11.12 13.91
C LYS A 75 4.33 10.25 14.41
N ASN A 76 4.02 9.13 15.07
CA ASN A 76 5.04 8.16 15.49
C ASN A 76 5.76 7.58 14.28
N TYR A 77 5.03 7.16 13.25
CA TYR A 77 5.59 6.62 12.01
C TYR A 77 6.49 7.65 11.30
N GLN A 78 6.03 8.89 11.13
CA GLN A 78 6.80 9.98 10.53
C GLN A 78 8.12 10.25 11.28
N ASN A 79 8.08 10.23 12.61
CA ASN A 79 9.29 10.39 13.41
C ASN A 79 10.28 9.24 13.22
N ILE A 80 9.77 8.01 13.07
CA ILE A 80 10.59 6.83 12.79
C ILE A 80 11.23 6.97 11.42
N LEU A 81 10.45 7.31 10.38
CA LEU A 81 10.97 7.50 9.02
C LEU A 81 12.08 8.57 8.98
N ARG A 82 11.88 9.72 9.65
CA ARG A 82 12.89 10.78 9.68
C ARG A 82 14.21 10.34 10.34
N GLN A 83 14.13 9.52 11.39
CA GLN A 83 15.30 9.09 12.18
C GLN A 83 15.98 7.83 11.62
N SER A 84 15.28 7.04 10.81
CA SER A 84 15.84 5.81 10.26
C SER A 84 16.66 6.09 9.00
N GLU A 85 17.85 5.50 8.93
CA GLU A 85 18.72 5.55 7.75
C GLU A 85 18.56 4.30 6.86
N ASP A 86 17.98 3.23 7.41
CA ASP A 86 17.89 1.90 6.79
C ASP A 86 16.52 1.60 6.16
N ILE A 87 15.77 2.64 5.77
CA ILE A 87 14.50 2.45 5.06
C ILE A 87 14.78 1.81 3.70
N LYS A 88 14.10 0.71 3.40
CA LYS A 88 14.31 -0.07 2.18
C LYS A 88 13.06 -0.11 1.33
N ALA A 89 13.27 -0.15 0.03
CA ALA A 89 12.26 -0.59 -0.92
C ALA A 89 12.07 -2.11 -0.81
N ILE A 90 10.92 -2.60 -1.26
CA ILE A 90 10.75 -4.05 -1.49
C ILE A 90 11.79 -4.50 -2.53
N ALA A 91 12.35 -5.69 -2.32
CA ALA A 91 13.45 -6.20 -3.14
C ALA A 91 13.07 -6.25 -4.63
N GLY A 92 14.01 -5.88 -5.52
CA GLY A 92 13.81 -5.84 -6.96
C GLY A 92 12.96 -4.67 -7.50
N LEU A 93 12.42 -3.80 -6.62
CA LEU A 93 11.52 -2.71 -7.05
C LEU A 93 12.18 -1.75 -8.04
N TYR A 94 13.42 -1.31 -7.79
CA TYR A 94 14.08 -0.30 -8.63
C TYR A 94 14.27 -0.80 -10.06
N GLU A 95 14.77 -2.03 -10.22
CA GLU A 95 14.97 -2.68 -11.51
C GLU A 95 13.63 -2.86 -12.25
N PHE A 96 12.58 -3.20 -11.51
CA PHE A 96 11.25 -3.36 -12.07
C PHE A 96 10.66 -2.02 -12.54
N LEU A 97 10.74 -0.95 -11.72
CA LEU A 97 10.31 0.40 -12.10
C LEU A 97 11.07 0.91 -13.34
N ASP A 98 12.39 0.69 -13.39
CA ASP A 98 13.19 1.08 -14.55
C ASP A 98 12.79 0.30 -15.80
N SER A 99 12.48 -0.99 -15.69
CA SER A 99 11.98 -1.78 -16.82
C SER A 99 10.67 -1.23 -17.39
N ILE A 100 9.73 -0.79 -16.53
CA ILE A 100 8.47 -0.18 -16.93
C ILE A 100 8.73 1.13 -17.68
N ARG A 101 9.57 2.01 -17.14
CA ARG A 101 9.87 3.34 -17.70
C ARG A 101 10.58 3.26 -19.05
N VAL A 102 11.60 2.41 -19.17
CA VAL A 102 12.37 2.22 -20.42
C VAL A 102 11.47 1.72 -21.55
N ASN A 103 10.43 0.94 -21.23
CA ASN A 103 9.45 0.45 -22.20
C ASN A 103 8.29 1.43 -22.48
N GLY A 104 8.33 2.65 -21.93
CA GLY A 104 7.36 3.70 -22.20
C GLY A 104 5.98 3.46 -21.59
N HIS A 105 5.94 2.80 -20.44
CA HIS A 105 4.71 2.57 -19.68
C HIS A 105 4.57 3.60 -18.56
N ARG A 106 3.34 3.75 -18.04
CA ARG A 106 3.00 4.78 -17.05
C ARG A 106 3.00 4.21 -15.64
N LEU A 107 3.47 5.02 -14.69
CA LEU A 107 3.57 4.67 -13.28
C LEU A 107 2.62 5.51 -12.43
N GLY A 108 1.80 4.85 -11.61
CA GLY A 108 0.94 5.48 -10.60
C GLY A 108 1.23 4.93 -9.21
N LEU A 109 1.06 5.78 -8.18
CA LEU A 109 1.10 5.40 -6.77
C LEU A 109 -0.28 5.66 -6.15
N ALA A 110 -0.92 4.64 -5.58
CA ALA A 110 -2.27 4.71 -5.01
C ALA A 110 -2.26 4.14 -3.59
N THR A 111 -2.29 5.00 -2.58
CA THR A 111 -2.12 4.62 -1.18
C THR A 111 -3.18 5.23 -0.26
N SER A 112 -3.40 4.60 0.90
CA SER A 112 -4.19 5.16 2.00
C SER A 112 -3.40 6.10 2.92
N ALA A 113 -2.12 6.32 2.64
CA ALA A 113 -1.25 7.15 3.45
C ALA A 113 -1.59 8.64 3.34
N PRO A 114 -1.41 9.42 4.42
CA PRO A 114 -1.50 10.88 4.37
C PRO A 114 -0.31 11.49 3.61
N PRO A 115 -0.45 12.72 3.08
CA PRO A 115 0.56 13.36 2.22
C PRO A 115 1.98 13.35 2.78
N LEU A 116 2.15 13.61 4.08
CA LEU A 116 3.48 13.65 4.70
C LEU A 116 4.14 12.27 4.77
N ASN A 117 3.36 11.19 4.93
CA ASN A 117 3.92 9.83 4.91
C ASN A 117 4.41 9.48 3.49
N ILE A 118 3.66 9.90 2.46
CA ILE A 118 4.02 9.71 1.05
C ILE A 118 5.32 10.46 0.75
N GLU A 119 5.39 11.74 1.10
CA GLU A 119 6.57 12.58 0.91
C GLU A 119 7.82 11.96 1.55
N LEU A 120 7.72 11.63 2.84
CA LEU A 120 8.85 11.05 3.58
C LEU A 120 9.27 9.68 3.04
N GLY A 121 8.32 8.83 2.66
CA GLY A 121 8.62 7.50 2.10
C GLY A 121 9.34 7.59 0.75
N LEU A 122 8.83 8.43 -0.17
CA LEU A 122 9.44 8.63 -1.48
C LEU A 122 10.81 9.31 -1.40
N ASP A 123 10.98 10.33 -0.53
CA ASP A 123 12.28 10.99 -0.26
C ASP A 123 13.32 9.98 0.23
N LYS A 124 12.96 9.16 1.23
CA LYS A 124 13.88 8.14 1.79
C LYS A 124 14.33 7.12 0.76
N LEU A 125 13.47 6.76 -0.18
CA LEU A 125 13.78 5.82 -1.27
C LEU A 125 14.35 6.49 -2.53
N LYS A 126 14.44 7.84 -2.57
CA LYS A 126 14.85 8.62 -3.76
C LYS A 126 13.96 8.32 -4.98
N LEU A 127 12.65 8.23 -4.74
CA LEU A 127 11.64 7.94 -5.76
C LEU A 127 10.76 9.16 -6.09
N GLU A 128 11.16 10.38 -5.69
CA GLU A 128 10.44 11.60 -6.03
C GLU A 128 10.39 11.78 -7.54
N GLY A 129 9.19 12.03 -8.06
CA GLY A 129 8.97 12.24 -9.49
C GLY A 129 9.05 10.98 -10.37
N ILE A 130 9.17 9.78 -9.77
CA ILE A 130 9.11 8.51 -10.51
C ILE A 130 7.67 8.17 -10.90
N PHE A 131 6.70 8.42 -10.01
CA PHE A 131 5.29 8.19 -10.29
C PHE A 131 4.67 9.43 -10.93
N GLU A 132 4.04 9.27 -12.09
CA GLU A 132 3.39 10.36 -12.84
C GLU A 132 2.14 10.89 -12.13
N VAL A 133 1.44 9.99 -11.44
CA VAL A 133 0.24 10.27 -10.65
C VAL A 133 0.41 9.64 -9.27
N VAL A 134 0.14 10.44 -8.25
CA VAL A 134 0.10 9.99 -6.85
C VAL A 134 -1.28 10.29 -6.29
N ILE A 135 -1.97 9.27 -5.77
CA ILE A 135 -3.26 9.37 -5.07
C ILE A 135 -3.05 8.92 -3.63
N GLY A 136 -3.33 9.82 -2.70
CA GLY A 136 -3.23 9.56 -1.26
C GLY A 136 -4.58 9.70 -0.55
N LYS A 137 -4.55 9.60 0.77
CA LYS A 137 -5.73 9.68 1.66
C LYS A 137 -6.63 10.90 1.39
N VAL A 138 -6.04 12.04 1.04
CA VAL A 138 -6.77 13.31 0.86
C VAL A 138 -7.41 13.49 -0.51
N ASP A 139 -7.09 12.61 -1.46
CA ASP A 139 -7.60 12.67 -2.83
C ASP A 139 -8.92 11.91 -3.02
N VAL A 140 -9.37 11.17 -2.00
CA VAL A 140 -10.57 10.32 -2.05
C VAL A 140 -11.45 10.56 -0.81
N VAL A 141 -12.74 10.34 -0.98
CA VAL A 141 -13.71 10.37 0.12
C VAL A 141 -13.76 9.01 0.84
N HIS A 142 -13.72 7.92 0.06
CA HIS A 142 -13.79 6.57 0.57
C HIS A 142 -12.45 5.85 0.35
N GLY A 143 -11.79 5.48 1.46
CA GLY A 143 -10.57 4.68 1.42
C GLY A 143 -10.82 3.21 1.06
N LYS A 144 -9.74 2.46 0.80
CA LYS A 144 -9.77 1.01 0.60
C LYS A 144 -10.54 0.31 1.74
N PRO A 145 -11.45 -0.64 1.47
CA PRO A 145 -11.62 -1.42 0.23
C PRO A 145 -12.53 -0.79 -0.83
N HIS A 146 -13.02 0.46 -0.65
CA HIS A 146 -13.80 1.13 -1.68
C HIS A 146 -12.94 1.36 -2.93
N PRO A 147 -13.46 1.20 -4.18
CA PRO A 147 -12.65 1.28 -5.41
C PRO A 147 -12.20 2.70 -5.79
N GLU A 148 -12.63 3.73 -5.07
CA GLU A 148 -12.45 5.13 -5.45
C GLU A 148 -11.00 5.50 -5.72
N VAL A 149 -10.04 5.04 -4.91
CA VAL A 149 -8.62 5.36 -5.09
C VAL A 149 -8.10 4.88 -6.45
N TYR A 150 -8.50 3.70 -6.90
CA TYR A 150 -8.07 3.15 -8.17
C TYR A 150 -8.86 3.72 -9.35
N LEU A 151 -10.14 4.02 -9.19
CA LEU A 151 -10.94 4.71 -10.21
C LEU A 151 -10.40 6.13 -10.45
N THR A 152 -10.07 6.87 -9.39
CA THR A 152 -9.43 8.20 -9.48
C THR A 152 -8.05 8.09 -10.15
N MET A 153 -7.28 7.03 -9.86
CA MET A 153 -6.01 6.78 -10.51
C MET A 153 -6.17 6.58 -12.02
N LEU A 154 -7.13 5.77 -12.46
CA LEU A 154 -7.42 5.56 -13.89
C LEU A 154 -7.76 6.87 -14.61
N GLU A 155 -8.62 7.69 -13.98
CA GLU A 155 -9.00 9.00 -14.53
C GLU A 155 -7.77 9.92 -14.70
N ARG A 156 -6.93 10.04 -13.66
CA ARG A 156 -5.75 10.91 -13.70
C ARG A 156 -4.64 10.37 -14.60
N LEU A 157 -4.46 9.05 -14.71
CA LEU A 157 -3.56 8.44 -15.68
C LEU A 157 -4.09 8.53 -17.12
N GLY A 158 -5.40 8.72 -17.34
CA GLY A 158 -5.99 8.75 -18.66
C GLY A 158 -5.90 7.41 -19.40
N LEU A 159 -5.88 6.30 -18.68
CA LEU A 159 -5.83 4.95 -19.22
C LEU A 159 -7.09 4.17 -18.86
N PRO A 160 -7.62 3.33 -19.77
CA PRO A 160 -8.71 2.43 -19.43
C PRO A 160 -8.20 1.29 -18.53
N ARG A 161 -9.08 0.77 -17.67
CA ARG A 161 -8.74 -0.29 -16.70
C ARG A 161 -8.15 -1.55 -17.33
N GLU A 162 -8.59 -1.88 -18.55
CA GLU A 162 -8.14 -3.04 -19.33
C GLU A 162 -6.67 -2.92 -19.79
N LYS A 163 -6.04 -1.75 -19.55
CA LYS A 163 -4.62 -1.50 -19.77
C LYS A 163 -3.84 -1.28 -18.49
N CYS A 164 -4.45 -1.47 -17.33
CA CYS A 164 -3.82 -1.22 -16.06
C CYS A 164 -3.73 -2.48 -15.20
N ILE A 165 -2.73 -2.52 -14.35
CA ILE A 165 -2.53 -3.56 -13.34
C ILE A 165 -2.12 -2.93 -12.02
N VAL A 166 -2.56 -3.53 -10.92
CA VAL A 166 -2.28 -3.05 -9.56
C VAL A 166 -1.32 -3.99 -8.85
N PHE A 167 -0.42 -3.43 -8.04
CA PHE A 167 0.45 -4.15 -7.10
C PHE A 167 0.02 -3.81 -5.68
N GLU A 168 -0.33 -4.82 -4.90
CA GLU A 168 -0.91 -4.69 -3.57
C GLU A 168 -0.44 -5.80 -2.62
N ASP A 169 -0.38 -5.51 -1.31
CA ASP A 169 -0.05 -6.48 -0.27
C ASP A 169 -1.20 -6.72 0.72
N SER A 170 -2.18 -5.80 0.75
CA SER A 170 -3.28 -5.80 1.72
C SER A 170 -4.59 -6.32 1.13
N LEU A 171 -5.38 -7.06 1.94
CA LEU A 171 -6.68 -7.57 1.51
C LEU A 171 -7.65 -6.44 1.13
N ALA A 172 -7.63 -5.34 1.88
CA ALA A 172 -8.48 -4.18 1.59
C ALA A 172 -8.09 -3.51 0.26
N GLY A 173 -6.80 -3.43 -0.06
CA GLY A 173 -6.32 -2.88 -1.31
C GLY A 173 -6.62 -3.78 -2.50
N ILE A 174 -6.45 -5.09 -2.34
CA ILE A 174 -6.81 -6.08 -3.35
C ILE A 174 -8.32 -5.99 -3.69
N GLN A 175 -9.19 -5.99 -2.67
CA GLN A 175 -10.63 -5.82 -2.88
C GLN A 175 -10.98 -4.51 -3.58
N SER A 176 -10.30 -3.42 -3.23
CA SER A 176 -10.46 -2.12 -3.86
C SER A 176 -10.12 -2.17 -5.36
N ALA A 177 -8.98 -2.76 -5.73
CA ALA A 177 -8.53 -2.89 -7.12
C ALA A 177 -9.42 -3.82 -7.94
N LEU A 178 -9.80 -4.98 -7.38
CA LEU A 178 -10.73 -5.91 -8.02
C LEU A 178 -12.12 -5.30 -8.23
N SER A 179 -12.61 -4.52 -7.24
CA SER A 179 -13.86 -3.77 -7.36
C SER A 179 -13.81 -2.66 -8.42
N ALA A 180 -12.63 -2.12 -8.70
CA ALA A 180 -12.39 -1.20 -9.81
C ALA A 180 -12.25 -1.91 -11.17
N GLY A 181 -12.25 -3.25 -11.18
CA GLY A 181 -12.19 -4.09 -12.38
C GLY A 181 -10.78 -4.23 -12.96
N MET A 182 -9.73 -4.12 -12.13
CA MET A 182 -8.34 -4.27 -12.55
C MET A 182 -7.72 -5.58 -12.05
N PRO A 183 -6.85 -6.22 -12.86
CA PRO A 183 -6.04 -7.34 -12.39
C PRO A 183 -5.05 -6.87 -11.31
N VAL A 184 -4.73 -7.78 -10.38
CA VAL A 184 -3.84 -7.50 -9.25
C VAL A 184 -2.69 -8.50 -9.20
N VAL A 185 -1.48 -8.00 -8.96
CA VAL A 185 -0.33 -8.78 -8.51
C VAL A 185 -0.19 -8.56 -7.01
N GLY A 186 -0.28 -9.63 -6.24
CA GLY A 186 -0.10 -9.61 -4.79
C GLY A 186 1.38 -9.69 -4.41
N ILE A 187 1.85 -8.78 -3.56
CA ILE A 187 3.20 -8.80 -2.95
C ILE A 187 3.07 -9.37 -1.54
N ALA A 188 3.78 -10.47 -1.26
CA ALA A 188 3.63 -11.21 0.00
C ALA A 188 4.45 -10.61 1.15
N SER A 189 4.33 -9.31 1.37
CA SER A 189 5.03 -8.58 2.43
C SER A 189 4.28 -8.61 3.77
N GLY A 190 2.94 -8.62 3.73
CA GLY A 190 2.06 -8.62 4.90
C GLY A 190 1.23 -9.90 5.07
N HIS A 191 1.00 -10.64 3.98
CA HIS A 191 0.23 -11.88 3.92
C HIS A 191 0.98 -12.94 3.12
N SER A 192 0.68 -14.24 3.33
CA SER A 192 1.26 -15.30 2.50
C SER A 192 0.66 -15.29 1.08
N LYS A 193 1.38 -15.84 0.12
CA LYS A 193 0.91 -15.94 -1.27
C LYS A 193 -0.41 -16.70 -1.40
N GLU A 194 -0.61 -17.72 -0.56
CA GLU A 194 -1.85 -18.50 -0.53
C GLU A 194 -3.04 -17.61 -0.16
N VAL A 195 -2.91 -16.79 0.88
CA VAL A 195 -3.96 -15.85 1.32
C VAL A 195 -4.27 -14.83 0.22
N LEU A 196 -3.24 -14.28 -0.43
CA LEU A 196 -3.43 -13.32 -1.52
C LEU A 196 -4.12 -13.97 -2.74
N LEU A 197 -3.76 -15.22 -3.08
CA LEU A 197 -4.42 -15.96 -4.16
C LEU A 197 -5.89 -16.29 -3.85
N GLU A 198 -6.20 -16.64 -2.60
CA GLU A 198 -7.59 -16.84 -2.14
C GLU A 198 -8.42 -15.56 -2.25
N GLU A 199 -7.81 -14.37 -2.08
CA GLU A 199 -8.47 -13.08 -2.26
C GLU A 199 -8.72 -12.71 -3.73
N GLY A 200 -8.13 -13.46 -4.68
CA GLY A 200 -8.42 -13.33 -6.12
C GLY A 200 -7.37 -12.57 -6.92
N VAL A 201 -6.15 -12.40 -6.42
CA VAL A 201 -5.07 -11.80 -7.22
C VAL A 201 -4.71 -12.71 -8.40
N SER A 202 -4.31 -12.10 -9.52
CA SER A 202 -3.93 -12.81 -10.75
C SER A 202 -2.58 -13.53 -10.63
N LEU A 203 -1.73 -13.05 -9.73
CA LEU A 203 -0.40 -13.59 -9.42
C LEU A 203 -0.01 -13.14 -8.01
N ALA A 204 0.65 -14.00 -7.23
CA ALA A 204 1.25 -13.64 -5.95
C ALA A 204 2.75 -13.97 -5.96
N VAL A 205 3.57 -12.99 -5.56
CA VAL A 205 5.03 -13.08 -5.50
C VAL A 205 5.55 -12.61 -4.14
N ASP A 206 6.76 -13.03 -3.76
CA ASP A 206 7.37 -12.57 -2.51
C ASP A 206 7.82 -11.11 -2.62
N ASP A 207 8.38 -10.74 -3.78
CA ASP A 207 8.88 -9.41 -4.10
C ASP A 207 9.02 -9.24 -5.63
N PHE A 208 9.73 -8.21 -6.09
CA PHE A 208 9.92 -7.92 -7.52
C PHE A 208 11.14 -8.63 -8.15
N THR A 209 11.93 -9.38 -7.38
CA THR A 209 13.23 -9.94 -7.86
C THR A 209 13.05 -10.86 -9.06
N ASP A 210 12.06 -11.74 -9.01
CA ASP A 210 11.78 -12.71 -10.07
C ASP A 210 10.59 -12.34 -10.97
N LEU A 211 10.10 -11.08 -10.85
CA LEU A 211 8.95 -10.59 -11.60
C LEU A 211 9.41 -9.90 -12.89
N SER A 212 9.03 -10.44 -14.05
CA SER A 212 9.34 -9.81 -15.33
C SER A 212 8.18 -8.96 -15.86
N LEU A 213 8.53 -7.91 -16.61
CA LEU A 213 7.54 -7.05 -17.29
C LEU A 213 6.65 -7.85 -18.26
N GLU A 214 7.21 -8.88 -18.92
CA GLU A 214 6.47 -9.75 -19.85
C GLU A 214 5.41 -10.57 -19.12
N GLN A 215 5.74 -11.16 -17.97
CA GLN A 215 4.75 -11.87 -17.14
C GLN A 215 3.59 -10.95 -16.77
N VAL A 216 3.88 -9.74 -16.28
CA VAL A 216 2.87 -8.80 -15.82
C VAL A 216 2.00 -8.28 -16.99
N THR A 217 2.60 -7.93 -18.12
CA THR A 217 1.83 -7.49 -19.30
C THR A 217 0.95 -8.60 -19.87
N SER A 218 1.35 -9.87 -19.71
CA SER A 218 0.51 -11.01 -20.11
C SER A 218 -0.76 -11.14 -19.26
N LEU A 219 -0.75 -10.68 -18.00
CA LEU A 219 -1.93 -10.68 -17.13
C LEU A 219 -2.95 -9.62 -17.59
N ILE A 220 -2.46 -8.43 -17.95
CA ILE A 220 -3.32 -7.35 -18.48
C ILE A 220 -4.05 -7.82 -19.75
N ASN A 221 -3.38 -8.52 -20.63
CA ASN A 221 -3.97 -8.98 -21.92
C ASN A 221 -4.94 -10.16 -21.79
N LYS A 222 -5.05 -10.78 -20.61
CA LYS A 222 -5.97 -11.90 -20.34
C LYS A 222 -7.23 -11.46 -19.58
N SER A 223 -7.22 -10.24 -19.04
CA SER A 223 -8.34 -9.63 -18.31
C SER A 223 -9.25 -8.89 -19.25
#